data_4952132306ccbf2af261545325ec08c2
#
_entry.id   4952132306ccbf2af261545325ec08c2
#
_cell.length_a   1.000
_cell.length_b   1.000
_cell.length_c   1.000
_cell.angle_alpha   90.00
_cell.angle_beta   90.00
_cell.angle_gamma   90.00
#
_symmetry.space_group_name_H-M   'P 1'
#
loop_
_entity.id
_entity.type
_entity.pdbx_description
1 polymer ?
#
loop_
_entity_poly.entity_id
_entity_poly.type
_entity_poly.pdbx_seq_one_letter_code
_entity_poly.pdbx_strand_id
1 'polypeptide(L)'
;MYYLGVDVGGTNIAVGIVDENNAIIAKASHPTPVPCSEDAFCDAILAVCNDALAKAGLTLDDVPWIGIGCPGTVNRATGIIEFANNLYFKNFKLRDMMAERTNGKLVILENDANAAAYGEYQAGALAGADNALAITRGTGVGGGIIINGKVYSGSNFAGGELGHTVIVVDGRPCTCGRHGCWETYASATGLIKTTKEHMKDAPKDSPIWTIVDGDESKVNGRTAFDAMRAGDPVGKAVVDEYIKYLSVGLTDMINIFQPAILC
;
A
#
# COMPACT_ATOMS: atom_id res chain seq x y z
N MET A 1 -6.84 3.04 26.82
CA MET A 1 -7.89 2.71 25.80
C MET A 1 -7.20 1.95 24.69
N TYR A 2 -7.89 0.98 24.05
CA TYR A 2 -7.29 0.19 22.96
C TYR A 2 -8.08 0.40 21.68
N TYR A 3 -7.38 0.31 20.54
CA TYR A 3 -7.95 0.49 19.22
C TYR A 3 -7.57 -0.70 18.34
N LEU A 4 -8.48 -1.11 17.46
CA LEU A 4 -8.27 -2.20 16.54
C LEU A 4 -8.13 -1.65 15.12
N GLY A 5 -6.95 -1.82 14.52
CA GLY A 5 -6.64 -1.45 13.16
C GLY A 5 -6.49 -2.68 12.28
N VAL A 6 -7.18 -2.68 11.15
CA VAL A 6 -7.13 -3.75 10.14
C VAL A 6 -6.53 -3.17 8.86
N ASP A 7 -5.49 -3.80 8.36
CA ASP A 7 -4.88 -3.55 7.05
C ASP A 7 -5.25 -4.71 6.12
N VAL A 8 -6.07 -4.41 5.14
CA VAL A 8 -6.54 -5.38 4.15
C VAL A 8 -5.68 -5.27 2.90
N GLY A 9 -4.80 -6.22 2.69
CA GLY A 9 -4.04 -6.36 1.44
C GLY A 9 -4.60 -7.45 0.52
N GLY A 10 -4.22 -7.43 -0.75
CA GLY A 10 -4.58 -8.49 -1.70
C GLY A 10 -3.97 -9.87 -1.37
N THR A 11 -2.95 -9.93 -0.51
CA THR A 11 -2.27 -11.17 -0.13
C THR A 11 -2.53 -11.56 1.33
N ASN A 12 -2.56 -10.59 2.23
CA ASN A 12 -2.74 -10.80 3.66
C ASN A 12 -3.71 -9.76 4.23
N ILE A 13 -4.47 -10.19 5.24
CA ILE A 13 -5.18 -9.31 6.19
C ILE A 13 -4.31 -9.25 7.43
N ALA A 14 -3.88 -8.06 7.82
CA ALA A 14 -3.12 -7.83 9.03
C ALA A 14 -3.94 -7.00 10.04
N VAL A 15 -3.84 -7.34 11.32
CA VAL A 15 -4.55 -6.65 12.41
C VAL A 15 -3.56 -6.28 13.49
N GLY A 16 -3.68 -5.05 13.98
CA GLY A 16 -2.94 -4.53 15.12
C GLY A 16 -3.87 -4.02 16.21
N ILE A 17 -3.52 -4.32 17.46
CA ILE A 17 -4.10 -3.67 18.63
C ILE A 17 -3.16 -2.55 19.05
N VAL A 18 -3.69 -1.34 19.14
CA VAL A 18 -2.92 -0.12 19.42
C VAL A 18 -3.41 0.48 20.74
N ASP A 19 -2.49 0.89 21.61
CA ASP A 19 -2.81 1.58 22.85
C ASP A 19 -2.97 3.10 22.66
N GLU A 20 -3.27 3.81 23.71
CA GLU A 20 -3.44 5.27 23.72
C GLU A 20 -2.17 6.06 23.44
N ASN A 21 -0.99 5.41 23.48
CA ASN A 21 0.30 6.00 23.12
C ASN A 21 0.69 5.71 21.68
N ASN A 22 -0.23 5.17 20.88
CA ASN A 22 0.01 4.69 19.50
C ASN A 22 1.01 3.52 19.41
N ALA A 23 1.25 2.79 20.50
CA ALA A 23 2.08 1.60 20.47
C ALA A 23 1.27 0.37 20.07
N ILE A 24 1.79 -0.42 19.16
CA ILE A 24 1.18 -1.69 18.77
C ILE A 24 1.54 -2.74 19.81
N ILE A 25 0.56 -3.21 20.57
CA ILE A 25 0.73 -4.17 21.67
C ILE A 25 0.53 -5.63 21.25
N ALA A 26 -0.23 -5.87 20.17
CA ALA A 26 -0.40 -7.20 19.59
C ALA A 26 -0.65 -7.13 18.08
N LYS A 27 -0.30 -8.20 17.38
CA LYS A 27 -0.52 -8.34 15.93
C LYS A 27 -0.97 -9.75 15.57
N ALA A 28 -1.83 -9.84 14.55
CA ALA A 28 -2.15 -11.08 13.86
C ALA A 28 -2.19 -10.85 12.35
N SER A 29 -1.99 -11.90 11.56
CA SER A 29 -2.12 -11.82 10.11
C SER A 29 -2.48 -13.19 9.53
N HIS A 30 -3.43 -13.19 8.57
CA HIS A 30 -3.80 -14.38 7.80
C HIS A 30 -3.75 -14.07 6.31
N PRO A 31 -3.63 -15.08 5.44
CA PRO A 31 -3.80 -14.89 4.00
C PRO A 31 -5.17 -14.34 3.65
N THR A 32 -5.23 -13.41 2.70
CA THR A 32 -6.50 -12.90 2.17
C THR A 32 -7.19 -13.98 1.33
N PRO A 33 -8.45 -14.36 1.63
CA PRO A 33 -9.11 -15.50 0.98
C PRO A 33 -9.73 -15.14 -0.38
N VAL A 34 -9.12 -14.29 -1.17
CA VAL A 34 -9.66 -13.86 -2.46
C VAL A 34 -9.27 -14.82 -3.61
N PRO A 35 -10.17 -15.08 -4.58
CA PRO A 35 -11.57 -14.61 -4.64
C PRO A 35 -12.50 -15.37 -3.69
N CYS A 36 -13.41 -14.66 -3.01
CA CYS A 36 -14.41 -15.24 -2.12
C CYS A 36 -15.69 -14.38 -2.07
N SER A 37 -16.72 -14.83 -1.36
CA SER A 37 -17.91 -14.02 -1.10
C SER A 37 -17.63 -12.90 -0.09
N GLU A 38 -18.49 -11.87 -0.09
CA GLU A 38 -18.43 -10.77 0.88
C GLU A 38 -18.52 -11.28 2.33
N ASP A 39 -19.39 -12.26 2.57
CA ASP A 39 -19.54 -12.89 3.89
C ASP A 39 -18.27 -13.62 4.34
N ALA A 40 -17.69 -14.46 3.49
CA ALA A 40 -16.45 -15.18 3.80
C ALA A 40 -15.29 -14.20 4.03
N PHE A 41 -15.27 -13.09 3.32
CA PHE A 41 -14.25 -12.05 3.51
C PHE A 41 -14.39 -11.34 4.87
N CYS A 42 -15.62 -10.96 5.26
CA CYS A 42 -15.89 -10.38 6.58
C CYS A 42 -15.55 -11.35 7.72
N ASP A 43 -15.89 -12.64 7.55
CA ASP A 43 -15.58 -13.69 8.54
C ASP A 43 -14.06 -13.87 8.68
N ALA A 44 -13.31 -13.79 7.57
CA ALA A 44 -11.85 -13.82 7.62
C ALA A 44 -11.26 -12.60 8.37
N ILE A 45 -11.77 -11.39 8.12
CA ILE A 45 -11.37 -10.19 8.88
C ILE A 45 -11.63 -10.39 10.36
N LEU A 46 -12.83 -10.84 10.74
CA LEU A 46 -13.21 -11.06 12.12
C LEU A 46 -12.32 -12.11 12.82
N ALA A 47 -11.96 -13.18 12.09
CA ALA A 47 -11.06 -14.20 12.64
C ALA A 47 -9.68 -13.61 12.99
N VAL A 48 -9.09 -12.79 12.13
CA VAL A 48 -7.80 -12.14 12.41
C VAL A 48 -7.92 -11.11 13.55
N CYS A 49 -9.06 -10.40 13.63
CA CYS A 49 -9.34 -9.50 14.75
C CYS A 49 -9.37 -10.25 16.08
N ASN A 50 -10.08 -11.38 16.16
CA ASN A 50 -10.17 -12.20 17.36
C ASN A 50 -8.80 -12.77 17.75
N ASP A 51 -7.98 -13.19 16.79
CA ASP A 51 -6.62 -13.66 17.07
C ASP A 51 -5.71 -12.56 17.64
N ALA A 52 -5.80 -11.34 17.12
CA ALA A 52 -5.05 -10.21 17.65
C ALA A 52 -5.51 -9.83 19.07
N LEU A 53 -6.82 -9.80 19.29
CA LEU A 53 -7.42 -9.53 20.61
C LEU A 53 -7.02 -10.60 21.64
N ALA A 54 -7.10 -11.88 21.27
CA ALA A 54 -6.69 -12.99 22.14
C ALA A 54 -5.20 -12.89 22.56
N LYS A 55 -4.31 -12.51 21.61
CA LYS A 55 -2.89 -12.28 21.92
C LYS A 55 -2.65 -11.11 22.87
N ALA A 56 -3.54 -10.12 22.87
CA ALA A 56 -3.49 -8.99 23.80
C ALA A 56 -4.19 -9.27 25.14
N GLY A 57 -4.88 -10.43 25.28
CA GLY A 57 -5.73 -10.73 26.42
C GLY A 57 -6.99 -9.86 26.49
N LEU A 58 -7.47 -9.38 25.34
CA LEU A 58 -8.60 -8.49 25.18
C LEU A 58 -9.75 -9.18 24.43
N THR A 59 -10.90 -8.53 24.46
CA THR A 59 -12.11 -8.90 23.72
C THR A 59 -12.58 -7.74 22.84
N LEU A 60 -13.56 -7.95 21.99
CA LEU A 60 -14.18 -6.87 21.22
C LEU A 60 -14.78 -5.76 22.12
N ASP A 61 -15.20 -6.08 23.33
CA ASP A 61 -15.77 -5.09 24.25
C ASP A 61 -14.75 -4.08 24.77
N ASP A 62 -13.47 -4.44 24.76
CA ASP A 62 -12.37 -3.59 25.22
C ASP A 62 -11.95 -2.53 24.18
N VAL A 63 -12.46 -2.63 22.93
CA VAL A 63 -12.17 -1.69 21.85
C VAL A 63 -13.42 -0.90 21.46
N PRO A 64 -13.36 0.45 21.38
CA PRO A 64 -14.55 1.28 21.14
C PRO A 64 -14.95 1.26 19.65
N TRP A 65 -14.02 1.06 18.71
CA TRP A 65 -14.25 1.04 17.27
C TRP A 65 -13.16 0.25 16.53
N ILE A 66 -13.43 -0.06 15.27
CA ILE A 66 -12.57 -0.81 14.38
C ILE A 66 -12.25 0.08 13.17
N GLY A 67 -10.98 0.34 12.92
CA GLY A 67 -10.51 1.01 11.71
C GLY A 67 -10.07 -0.02 10.67
N ILE A 68 -10.52 0.11 9.42
CA ILE A 68 -10.15 -0.79 8.33
C ILE A 68 -9.58 0.02 7.17
N GLY A 69 -8.30 -0.17 6.87
CA GLY A 69 -7.63 0.26 5.64
C GLY A 69 -7.83 -0.79 4.55
N CYS A 70 -8.29 -0.39 3.38
CA CYS A 70 -8.64 -1.30 2.29
C CYS A 70 -8.20 -0.71 0.93
N PRO A 71 -7.63 -1.51 0.02
CA PRO A 71 -7.24 -1.03 -1.30
C PRO A 71 -8.45 -0.66 -2.15
N GLY A 72 -8.26 0.26 -3.08
CA GLY A 72 -9.27 0.71 -4.03
C GLY A 72 -10.04 1.95 -3.58
N THR A 73 -11.18 2.20 -4.20
CA THR A 73 -12.03 3.36 -3.92
C THR A 73 -12.96 3.05 -2.74
N VAL A 74 -12.65 3.66 -1.61
CA VAL A 74 -13.40 3.48 -0.36
C VAL A 74 -14.22 4.72 -0.07
N ASN A 75 -15.54 4.61 -0.15
CA ASN A 75 -16.46 5.68 0.24
C ASN A 75 -16.66 5.66 1.75
N ARG A 76 -15.86 6.46 2.46
CA ARG A 76 -15.91 6.51 3.92
C ARG A 76 -17.21 7.09 4.48
N ALA A 77 -17.96 7.88 3.70
CA ALA A 77 -19.24 8.41 4.13
C ALA A 77 -20.32 7.32 4.20
N THR A 78 -20.38 6.46 3.21
CA THR A 78 -21.33 5.35 3.13
C THR A 78 -20.82 4.04 3.72
N GLY A 79 -19.49 3.88 3.88
CA GLY A 79 -18.86 2.64 4.34
C GLY A 79 -18.87 1.54 3.28
N ILE A 80 -18.84 1.93 2.00
CA ILE A 80 -18.85 1.04 0.85
C ILE A 80 -17.49 1.04 0.17
N ILE A 81 -16.98 -0.15 -0.16
CA ILE A 81 -15.91 -0.29 -1.14
C ILE A 81 -16.58 -0.24 -2.51
N GLU A 82 -16.44 0.91 -3.18
CA GLU A 82 -17.05 1.11 -4.50
C GLU A 82 -16.41 0.22 -5.55
N PHE A 83 -15.08 0.09 -5.49
CA PHE A 83 -14.30 -0.76 -6.36
C PHE A 83 -12.95 -1.12 -5.75
N ALA A 84 -12.61 -2.40 -5.72
CA ALA A 84 -11.30 -2.92 -5.31
C ALA A 84 -10.87 -4.04 -6.27
N ASN A 85 -10.01 -3.72 -7.23
CA ASN A 85 -9.55 -4.66 -8.25
C ASN A 85 -8.84 -5.87 -7.64
N ASN A 86 -7.94 -5.63 -6.69
CA ASN A 86 -7.11 -6.66 -6.05
C ASN A 86 -7.91 -7.58 -5.11
N LEU A 87 -9.13 -7.20 -4.74
CA LEU A 87 -10.01 -7.97 -3.88
C LEU A 87 -11.22 -8.53 -4.64
N TYR A 88 -11.38 -8.14 -5.91
CA TYR A 88 -12.51 -8.56 -6.79
C TYR A 88 -13.88 -8.08 -6.28
N PHE A 89 -13.94 -6.99 -5.49
CA PHE A 89 -15.20 -6.45 -4.98
C PHE A 89 -15.65 -5.19 -5.72
N LYS A 90 -16.98 -5.02 -5.79
CA LYS A 90 -17.65 -3.84 -6.32
C LYS A 90 -18.92 -3.56 -5.53
N ASN A 91 -19.12 -2.32 -5.07
CA ASN A 91 -20.25 -1.88 -4.24
C ASN A 91 -20.42 -2.71 -2.95
N PHE A 92 -19.32 -3.15 -2.35
CA PHE A 92 -19.30 -3.99 -1.16
C PHE A 92 -19.58 -3.17 0.11
N LYS A 93 -20.64 -3.49 0.87
CA LYS A 93 -21.07 -2.80 2.08
C LYS A 93 -20.26 -3.24 3.32
N LEU A 94 -18.94 -3.18 3.24
CA LEU A 94 -18.04 -3.74 4.24
C LEU A 94 -18.31 -3.20 5.65
N ARG A 95 -18.54 -1.88 5.80
CA ARG A 95 -18.84 -1.30 7.12
C ARG A 95 -20.04 -1.95 7.80
N ASP A 96 -21.15 -2.01 7.09
CA ASP A 96 -22.40 -2.49 7.66
C ASP A 96 -22.30 -3.99 7.99
N MET A 97 -21.73 -4.79 7.10
CA MET A 97 -21.52 -6.22 7.31
C MET A 97 -20.54 -6.53 8.45
N MET A 98 -19.52 -5.70 8.66
CA MET A 98 -18.62 -5.84 9.80
C MET A 98 -19.29 -5.37 11.11
N ALA A 99 -20.09 -4.30 11.07
CA ALA A 99 -20.83 -3.84 12.24
C ALA A 99 -21.80 -4.91 12.75
N GLU A 100 -22.53 -5.60 11.84
CA GLU A 100 -23.41 -6.73 12.19
C GLU A 100 -22.65 -7.86 12.91
N ARG A 101 -21.43 -8.20 12.46
CA ARG A 101 -20.58 -9.25 13.04
C ARG A 101 -19.91 -8.87 14.37
N THR A 102 -19.89 -7.59 14.68
CA THR A 102 -19.21 -7.05 15.85
C THR A 102 -20.17 -6.39 16.85
N ASN A 103 -21.42 -6.88 16.91
CA ASN A 103 -22.46 -6.39 17.83
C ASN A 103 -22.72 -4.88 17.72
N GLY A 104 -22.71 -4.33 16.50
CA GLY A 104 -22.96 -2.92 16.23
C GLY A 104 -21.79 -1.99 16.57
N LYS A 105 -20.56 -2.49 16.67
CA LYS A 105 -19.37 -1.64 16.83
C LYS A 105 -19.26 -0.63 15.70
N LEU A 106 -18.77 0.56 16.03
CA LEU A 106 -18.42 1.56 15.02
C LEU A 106 -17.27 1.04 14.16
N VAL A 107 -17.52 0.90 12.87
CA VAL A 107 -16.50 0.54 11.88
C VAL A 107 -16.21 1.74 10.99
N ILE A 108 -14.94 2.10 10.88
CA ILE A 108 -14.45 3.22 10.07
C ILE A 108 -13.63 2.63 8.92
N LEU A 109 -13.98 2.98 7.69
CA LEU A 109 -13.22 2.57 6.50
C LEU A 109 -12.41 3.74 5.95
N GLU A 110 -11.21 3.42 5.46
CA GLU A 110 -10.39 4.33 4.67
C GLU A 110 -9.64 3.54 3.59
N ASN A 111 -9.16 4.23 2.55
CA ASN A 111 -8.18 3.63 1.64
C ASN A 111 -6.88 3.30 2.40
N ASP A 112 -6.19 2.22 2.03
CA ASP A 112 -4.98 1.71 2.69
C ASP A 112 -3.83 2.74 2.72
N ALA A 113 -3.54 3.40 1.59
CA ALA A 113 -2.49 4.43 1.51
C ALA A 113 -2.86 5.68 2.31
N ASN A 114 -4.13 6.08 2.30
CA ASN A 114 -4.64 7.17 3.13
C ASN A 114 -4.56 6.84 4.62
N ALA A 115 -4.91 5.61 5.01
CA ALA A 115 -4.79 5.15 6.39
C ALA A 115 -3.32 5.13 6.86
N ALA A 116 -2.40 4.66 6.00
CA ALA A 116 -0.96 4.69 6.27
C ALA A 116 -0.46 6.14 6.45
N ALA A 117 -0.83 7.05 5.55
CA ALA A 117 -0.45 8.47 5.67
C ALA A 117 -0.98 9.10 6.94
N TYR A 118 -2.21 8.78 7.32
CA TYR A 118 -2.79 9.28 8.57
C TYR A 118 -2.10 8.72 9.80
N GLY A 119 -1.69 7.44 9.77
CA GLY A 119 -0.87 6.82 10.82
C GLY A 119 0.48 7.53 10.98
N GLU A 120 1.18 7.82 9.88
CA GLU A 120 2.42 8.60 9.88
C GLU A 120 2.21 10.03 10.39
N TYR A 121 1.06 10.64 10.11
CA TYR A 121 0.70 11.96 10.61
C TYR A 121 0.42 11.94 12.12
N GLN A 122 -0.22 10.91 12.64
CA GLN A 122 -0.57 10.81 14.07
C GLN A 122 0.63 10.43 14.94
N ALA A 123 1.49 9.52 14.48
CA ALA A 123 2.49 8.89 15.33
C ALA A 123 3.84 8.60 14.63
N GLY A 124 4.01 9.05 13.39
CA GLY A 124 5.19 8.71 12.59
C GLY A 124 5.92 9.92 12.01
N ALA A 125 6.48 9.74 10.83
CA ALA A 125 7.36 10.70 10.16
C ALA A 125 6.68 12.02 9.75
N LEU A 126 5.34 12.06 9.65
CA LEU A 126 4.57 13.24 9.28
C LEU A 126 4.03 14.03 10.49
N ALA A 127 4.35 13.62 11.72
CA ALA A 127 3.83 14.26 12.91
C ALA A 127 4.19 15.75 12.98
N GLY A 128 3.18 16.58 13.25
CA GLY A 128 3.34 18.03 13.37
C GLY A 128 3.34 18.81 12.04
N ALA A 129 3.14 18.16 10.90
CA ALA A 129 3.07 18.81 9.59
C ALA A 129 1.62 18.92 9.10
N ASP A 130 1.07 20.14 9.03
CA ASP A 130 -0.31 20.34 8.55
C ASP A 130 -0.50 19.96 7.08
N ASN A 131 0.55 20.05 6.27
CA ASN A 131 0.54 19.67 4.85
C ASN A 131 1.68 18.68 4.62
N ALA A 132 1.34 17.45 4.29
CA ALA A 132 2.30 16.36 4.18
C ALA A 132 1.89 15.33 3.13
N LEU A 133 2.88 14.59 2.63
CA LEU A 133 2.67 13.47 1.72
C LEU A 133 3.35 12.20 2.25
N ALA A 134 2.64 11.10 2.20
CA ALA A 134 3.24 9.77 2.33
C ALA A 134 3.18 9.04 0.98
N ILE A 135 4.30 8.50 0.54
CA ILE A 135 4.38 7.66 -0.67
C ILE A 135 4.66 6.23 -0.23
N THR A 136 3.70 5.36 -0.44
CA THR A 136 3.86 3.93 -0.15
C THR A 136 4.40 3.23 -1.39
N ARG A 137 5.45 2.41 -1.23
CA ARG A 137 6.06 1.65 -2.32
C ARG A 137 6.14 0.17 -1.97
N GLY A 138 5.39 -0.61 -2.70
CA GLY A 138 5.36 -2.06 -2.60
C GLY A 138 5.21 -2.64 -4.00
N THR A 139 4.26 -3.55 -4.20
CA THR A 139 3.86 -4.08 -5.51
C THR A 139 3.50 -2.94 -6.47
N GLY A 140 2.81 -1.91 -5.96
CA GLY A 140 2.48 -0.66 -6.66
C GLY A 140 3.11 0.57 -6.00
N VAL A 141 2.61 1.74 -6.38
CA VAL A 141 2.89 3.04 -5.76
C VAL A 141 1.58 3.65 -5.30
N GLY A 142 1.38 3.74 -3.99
CA GLY A 142 0.27 4.46 -3.39
C GLY A 142 0.69 5.82 -2.85
N GLY A 143 -0.27 6.63 -2.49
CA GLY A 143 -0.02 7.92 -1.87
C GLY A 143 -1.14 8.33 -0.94
N GLY A 144 -0.78 8.97 0.17
CA GLY A 144 -1.72 9.64 1.04
C GLY A 144 -1.34 11.10 1.21
N ILE A 145 -2.34 11.96 1.13
CA ILE A 145 -2.17 13.41 1.12
C ILE A 145 -2.83 13.98 2.37
N ILE A 146 -2.07 14.73 3.15
CA ILE A 146 -2.57 15.50 4.29
C ILE A 146 -2.58 16.97 3.91
N ILE A 147 -3.75 17.62 4.04
CA ILE A 147 -3.92 19.06 3.81
C ILE A 147 -4.66 19.64 5.02
N ASN A 148 -4.06 20.64 5.65
CA ASN A 148 -4.60 21.26 6.87
C ASN A 148 -4.94 20.22 7.96
N GLY A 149 -4.03 19.26 8.18
CA GLY A 149 -4.18 18.19 9.18
C GLY A 149 -5.24 17.14 8.84
N LYS A 150 -5.76 17.09 7.62
CA LYS A 150 -6.82 16.17 7.19
C LYS A 150 -6.41 15.38 5.97
N VAL A 151 -6.81 14.10 5.92
CA VAL A 151 -6.67 13.27 4.73
C VAL A 151 -7.47 13.85 3.58
N TYR A 152 -6.81 14.12 2.45
CA TYR A 152 -7.42 14.50 1.20
C TYR A 152 -7.73 13.28 0.36
N SER A 153 -8.99 12.99 0.15
CA SER A 153 -9.46 11.84 -0.66
C SER A 153 -10.23 12.26 -1.93
N GLY A 154 -10.23 13.56 -2.26
CA GLY A 154 -10.97 14.06 -3.41
C GLY A 154 -12.50 14.11 -3.19
N SER A 155 -13.24 14.55 -4.21
CA SER A 155 -14.70 14.72 -4.14
C SER A 155 -15.49 13.40 -4.17
N ASN A 156 -14.89 12.34 -4.70
CA ASN A 156 -15.49 11.02 -4.87
C ASN A 156 -14.67 9.88 -4.23
N PHE A 157 -13.80 10.22 -3.26
CA PHE A 157 -12.96 9.29 -2.52
C PHE A 157 -11.91 8.53 -3.37
N ALA A 158 -11.68 8.95 -4.62
CA ALA A 158 -10.65 8.40 -5.51
C ALA A 158 -9.47 9.36 -5.73
N GLY A 159 -9.32 10.37 -4.87
CA GLY A 159 -8.17 11.27 -4.88
C GLY A 159 -6.96 10.64 -4.20
N GLY A 160 -5.75 11.06 -4.61
CA GLY A 160 -4.52 10.55 -4.02
C GLY A 160 -3.91 9.36 -4.75
N GLU A 161 -4.44 8.95 -5.89
CA GLU A 161 -3.90 7.89 -6.76
C GLU A 161 -2.59 8.35 -7.46
N LEU A 162 -1.58 8.72 -6.64
CA LEU A 162 -0.34 9.39 -7.10
C LEU A 162 0.48 8.49 -8.02
N GLY A 163 0.47 7.17 -7.79
CA GLY A 163 1.15 6.20 -8.64
C GLY A 163 0.61 6.14 -10.07
N HIS A 164 -0.61 6.61 -10.30
CA HIS A 164 -1.22 6.66 -11.63
C HIS A 164 -1.01 8.01 -12.36
N THR A 165 -0.21 8.92 -11.81
CA THR A 165 0.28 10.10 -12.53
C THR A 165 1.17 9.65 -13.69
N VAL A 166 0.91 10.16 -14.90
CA VAL A 166 1.70 9.84 -16.10
C VAL A 166 3.00 10.65 -16.08
N ILE A 167 4.13 9.95 -16.02
CA ILE A 167 5.48 10.54 -16.06
C ILE A 167 6.19 10.28 -17.40
N VAL A 168 5.68 9.34 -18.20
CA VAL A 168 6.20 9.02 -19.54
C VAL A 168 5.02 8.91 -20.51
N VAL A 169 4.83 9.90 -21.35
CA VAL A 169 3.77 9.87 -22.37
C VAL A 169 4.01 8.66 -23.29
N ASP A 170 2.95 7.90 -23.59
CA ASP A 170 2.98 6.67 -24.38
C ASP A 170 3.96 5.59 -23.86
N GLY A 171 4.26 5.64 -22.54
CA GLY A 171 5.17 4.72 -21.87
C GLY A 171 4.55 3.33 -21.60
N ARG A 172 5.05 2.66 -20.57
CA ARG A 172 4.64 1.30 -20.20
C ARG A 172 3.14 1.20 -19.91
N PRO A 173 2.45 0.14 -20.37
CA PRO A 173 1.04 -0.09 -20.03
C PRO A 173 0.87 -0.25 -18.52
N CYS A 174 -0.20 0.32 -17.98
CA CYS A 174 -0.59 0.25 -16.58
C CYS A 174 -1.91 -0.50 -16.42
N THR A 175 -2.09 -1.16 -15.28
CA THR A 175 -3.32 -1.90 -14.93
C THR A 175 -4.55 -1.00 -14.84
N CYS A 176 -4.37 0.32 -14.65
CA CYS A 176 -5.47 1.29 -14.70
C CYS A 176 -6.00 1.59 -16.11
N GLY A 177 -5.49 0.94 -17.15
CA GLY A 177 -5.85 1.13 -18.56
C GLY A 177 -5.12 2.27 -19.28
N ARG A 178 -4.27 3.04 -18.57
CA ARG A 178 -3.44 4.11 -19.15
C ARG A 178 -2.03 3.61 -19.45
N HIS A 179 -1.20 4.50 -20.02
CA HIS A 179 0.22 4.26 -20.29
C HIS A 179 1.07 5.28 -19.56
N GLY A 180 2.28 4.86 -19.15
CA GLY A 180 3.29 5.74 -18.59
C GLY A 180 3.10 6.19 -17.15
N CYS A 181 2.25 5.52 -16.38
CA CYS A 181 2.03 5.81 -14.97
C CYS A 181 3.32 5.63 -14.16
N TRP A 182 3.54 6.48 -13.17
CA TRP A 182 4.71 6.46 -12.29
C TRP A 182 4.94 5.09 -11.65
N GLU A 183 3.87 4.43 -11.23
CA GLU A 183 3.89 3.07 -10.65
C GLU A 183 4.60 2.06 -11.55
N THR A 184 4.40 2.12 -12.87
CA THR A 184 4.99 1.14 -13.80
C THR A 184 6.51 1.23 -13.92
N TYR A 185 7.11 2.26 -13.32
CA TYR A 185 8.57 2.50 -13.27
C TYR A 185 9.11 2.48 -11.83
N ALA A 186 8.39 3.05 -10.87
CA ALA A 186 8.87 3.32 -9.52
C ALA A 186 8.41 2.31 -8.46
N SER A 187 7.55 1.36 -8.79
CA SER A 187 7.15 0.26 -7.89
C SER A 187 8.19 -0.87 -7.89
N ALA A 188 8.05 -1.81 -6.93
CA ALA A 188 8.83 -3.05 -6.95
C ALA A 188 8.58 -3.88 -8.22
N THR A 189 7.33 -3.94 -8.70
CA THR A 189 6.98 -4.59 -9.97
C THR A 189 7.65 -3.89 -11.15
N GLY A 190 7.66 -2.55 -11.16
CA GLY A 190 8.34 -1.75 -12.18
C GLY A 190 9.86 -2.01 -12.19
N LEU A 191 10.49 -2.04 -11.02
CA LEU A 191 11.91 -2.35 -10.86
C LEU A 191 12.25 -3.76 -11.36
N ILE A 192 11.46 -4.78 -11.01
CA ILE A 192 11.64 -6.15 -11.50
C ILE A 192 11.57 -6.19 -13.04
N LYS A 193 10.59 -5.48 -13.62
CA LYS A 193 10.43 -5.39 -15.06
C LYS A 193 11.64 -4.74 -15.73
N THR A 194 12.09 -3.58 -15.21
CA THR A 194 13.30 -2.88 -15.70
C THR A 194 14.52 -3.79 -15.59
N THR A 195 14.67 -4.52 -14.47
CA THR A 195 15.77 -5.47 -14.29
C THR A 195 15.78 -6.54 -15.38
N LYS A 196 14.64 -7.16 -15.63
CA LYS A 196 14.50 -8.19 -16.68
C LYS A 196 14.76 -7.63 -18.09
N GLU A 197 14.33 -6.40 -18.36
CA GLU A 197 14.59 -5.74 -19.65
C GLU A 197 16.09 -5.53 -19.87
N HIS A 198 16.83 -5.03 -18.89
CA HIS A 198 18.29 -4.86 -18.98
C HIS A 198 19.06 -6.19 -19.03
N MET A 199 18.57 -7.24 -18.36
CA MET A 199 19.19 -8.56 -18.37
C MET A 199 19.18 -9.22 -19.76
N LYS A 200 18.27 -8.85 -20.67
CA LYS A 200 18.23 -9.41 -22.03
C LYS A 200 19.52 -9.16 -22.81
N ASP A 201 20.08 -7.97 -22.61
CA ASP A 201 21.29 -7.53 -23.30
C ASP A 201 22.56 -7.71 -22.44
N ALA A 202 22.41 -8.21 -21.21
CA ALA A 202 23.52 -8.42 -20.28
C ALA A 202 24.35 -9.66 -20.66
N PRO A 203 25.70 -9.61 -20.54
CA PRO A 203 26.55 -10.79 -20.66
C PRO A 203 26.12 -11.88 -19.68
N LYS A 204 26.14 -13.14 -20.10
CA LYS A 204 25.68 -14.27 -19.26
C LYS A 204 26.57 -14.55 -18.06
N ASP A 205 27.80 -14.08 -18.05
CA ASP A 205 28.76 -14.12 -16.94
C ASP A 205 28.67 -12.89 -16.01
N SER A 206 27.75 -11.96 -16.30
CA SER A 206 27.49 -10.79 -15.43
C SER A 206 26.98 -11.22 -14.06
N PRO A 207 27.40 -10.56 -12.95
CA PRO A 207 26.93 -10.85 -11.58
C PRO A 207 25.41 -10.90 -11.44
N ILE A 208 24.66 -10.11 -12.19
CA ILE A 208 23.20 -10.12 -12.13
C ILE A 208 22.60 -11.49 -12.49
N TRP A 209 23.20 -12.21 -13.45
CA TRP A 209 22.79 -13.57 -13.79
C TRP A 209 23.18 -14.58 -12.74
N THR A 210 24.32 -14.40 -12.08
CA THR A 210 24.77 -15.26 -10.97
C THR A 210 23.85 -15.15 -9.76
N ILE A 211 23.38 -13.93 -9.44
CA ILE A 211 22.47 -13.66 -8.31
C ILE A 211 21.13 -14.42 -8.45
N VAL A 212 20.69 -14.65 -9.67
CA VAL A 212 19.43 -15.37 -9.94
C VAL A 212 19.66 -16.81 -10.42
N ASP A 213 20.88 -17.38 -10.24
CA ASP A 213 21.26 -18.72 -10.68
C ASP A 213 20.98 -18.97 -12.18
N GLY A 214 21.10 -17.96 -13.03
CA GLY A 214 20.80 -18.01 -14.45
C GLY A 214 19.29 -18.05 -14.78
N ASP A 215 18.42 -17.93 -13.81
CA ASP A 215 16.95 -18.06 -13.94
C ASP A 215 16.28 -16.70 -13.78
N GLU A 216 15.80 -16.10 -14.88
CA GLU A 216 15.09 -14.82 -14.89
C GLU A 216 13.82 -14.83 -14.01
N SER A 217 13.22 -15.97 -13.75
CA SER A 217 12.03 -16.08 -12.90
C SER A 217 12.31 -15.74 -11.43
N LYS A 218 13.57 -15.86 -10.99
CA LYS A 218 14.04 -15.53 -9.64
C LYS A 218 14.31 -14.03 -9.42
N VAL A 219 14.22 -13.20 -10.47
CA VAL A 219 14.40 -11.75 -10.34
C VAL A 219 13.34 -11.16 -9.39
N ASN A 220 13.82 -10.41 -8.41
CA ASN A 220 13.00 -9.76 -7.40
C ASN A 220 13.47 -8.32 -7.14
N GLY A 221 12.82 -7.61 -6.23
CA GLY A 221 13.11 -6.19 -5.95
C GLY A 221 14.51 -5.90 -5.39
N ARG A 222 15.30 -6.93 -5.01
CA ARG A 222 16.68 -6.77 -4.52
C ARG A 222 17.71 -7.01 -5.62
N THR A 223 17.38 -7.81 -6.62
CA THR A 223 18.33 -8.32 -7.63
C THR A 223 19.23 -7.23 -8.22
N ALA A 224 18.66 -6.12 -8.70
CA ALA A 224 19.44 -5.02 -9.29
C ALA A 224 20.35 -4.32 -8.27
N PHE A 225 19.87 -4.11 -7.04
CA PHE A 225 20.66 -3.48 -5.98
C PHE A 225 21.82 -4.39 -5.54
N ASP A 226 21.60 -5.69 -5.45
CA ASP A 226 22.64 -6.65 -5.06
C ASP A 226 23.68 -6.78 -6.18
N ALA A 227 23.25 -6.79 -7.45
CA ALA A 227 24.16 -6.74 -8.60
C ALA A 227 24.99 -5.44 -8.62
N MET A 228 24.38 -4.28 -8.40
CA MET A 228 25.10 -3.01 -8.29
C MET A 228 26.14 -3.04 -7.18
N ARG A 229 25.80 -3.57 -5.98
CA ARG A 229 26.74 -3.73 -4.85
C ARG A 229 27.89 -4.68 -5.16
N ALA A 230 27.65 -5.68 -6.02
CA ALA A 230 28.68 -6.59 -6.54
C ALA A 230 29.52 -5.97 -7.67
N GLY A 231 29.33 -4.69 -8.00
CA GLY A 231 30.08 -4.00 -9.04
C GLY A 231 29.58 -4.23 -10.46
N ASP A 232 28.39 -4.81 -10.63
CA ASP A 232 27.79 -5.06 -11.96
C ASP A 232 27.31 -3.76 -12.62
N PRO A 233 27.83 -3.40 -13.80
CA PRO A 233 27.37 -2.21 -14.53
C PRO A 233 25.90 -2.31 -14.97
N VAL A 234 25.37 -3.51 -15.21
CA VAL A 234 23.96 -3.72 -15.55
C VAL A 234 23.09 -3.43 -14.34
N GLY A 235 23.44 -3.98 -13.17
CA GLY A 235 22.74 -3.68 -11.93
C GLY A 235 22.73 -2.17 -11.62
N LYS A 236 23.88 -1.51 -11.85
CA LYS A 236 23.99 -0.05 -11.68
C LYS A 236 23.07 0.72 -12.63
N ALA A 237 23.03 0.35 -13.91
CA ALA A 237 22.18 1.00 -14.91
C ALA A 237 20.69 0.89 -14.55
N VAL A 238 20.25 -0.29 -14.10
CA VAL A 238 18.87 -0.51 -13.62
C VAL A 238 18.55 0.38 -12.43
N VAL A 239 19.44 0.45 -11.44
CA VAL A 239 19.22 1.27 -10.24
C VAL A 239 19.20 2.75 -10.59
N ASP A 240 20.09 3.23 -11.46
CA ASP A 240 20.12 4.63 -11.92
C ASP A 240 18.81 4.99 -12.64
N GLU A 241 18.31 4.11 -13.52
CA GLU A 241 17.02 4.31 -14.19
C GLU A 241 15.85 4.34 -13.20
N TYR A 242 15.84 3.41 -12.25
CA TYR A 242 14.81 3.35 -11.20
C TYR A 242 14.78 4.64 -10.36
N ILE A 243 15.95 5.10 -9.90
CA ILE A 243 16.06 6.35 -9.11
C ILE A 243 15.63 7.56 -9.95
N LYS A 244 15.97 7.60 -11.23
CA LYS A 244 15.54 8.67 -12.14
C LYS A 244 14.01 8.78 -12.18
N TYR A 245 13.30 7.69 -12.44
CA TYR A 245 11.84 7.73 -12.51
C TYR A 245 11.18 7.94 -11.14
N LEU A 246 11.80 7.43 -10.07
CA LEU A 246 11.35 7.72 -8.72
C LEU A 246 11.44 9.23 -8.44
N SER A 247 12.56 9.85 -8.78
CA SER A 247 12.80 11.28 -8.56
C SER A 247 11.86 12.17 -9.39
N VAL A 248 11.55 11.80 -10.62
CA VAL A 248 10.58 12.55 -11.46
C VAL A 248 9.23 12.63 -10.75
N GLY A 249 8.66 11.50 -10.34
CA GLY A 249 7.36 11.54 -9.67
C GLY A 249 7.39 12.25 -8.32
N LEU A 250 8.45 12.09 -7.52
CA LEU A 250 8.59 12.84 -6.27
C LEU A 250 8.66 14.35 -6.53
N THR A 251 9.40 14.78 -7.55
CA THR A 251 9.48 16.20 -7.92
C THR A 251 8.12 16.75 -8.34
N ASP A 252 7.36 16.00 -9.12
CA ASP A 252 6.00 16.39 -9.51
C ASP A 252 5.11 16.57 -8.27
N MET A 253 5.16 15.65 -7.32
CA MET A 253 4.38 15.73 -6.09
C MET A 253 4.80 16.94 -5.23
N ILE A 254 6.08 17.21 -5.12
CA ILE A 254 6.60 18.40 -4.42
C ILE A 254 6.11 19.69 -5.09
N ASN A 255 6.18 19.77 -6.42
CA ASN A 255 5.77 20.97 -7.17
C ASN A 255 4.26 21.21 -7.10
N ILE A 256 3.44 20.15 -7.03
CA ILE A 256 1.98 20.28 -6.97
C ILE A 256 1.50 20.63 -5.56
N PHE A 257 2.05 19.96 -4.53
CA PHE A 257 1.48 20.04 -3.18
C PHE A 257 2.29 20.92 -2.22
N GLN A 258 3.56 21.21 -2.51
CA GLN A 258 4.46 21.96 -1.62
C GLN A 258 4.39 21.47 -0.17
N PRO A 259 4.55 20.15 0.11
CA PRO A 259 4.39 19.62 1.44
C PRO A 259 5.51 20.09 2.37
N ALA A 260 5.20 20.28 3.65
CA ALA A 260 6.21 20.54 4.68
C ALA A 260 7.08 19.30 4.93
N ILE A 261 6.46 18.10 4.83
CA ILE A 261 7.16 16.81 4.94
C ILE A 261 6.65 15.86 3.85
N LEU A 262 7.59 15.13 3.22
CA LEU A 262 7.32 14.00 2.35
C LEU A 262 8.08 12.78 2.89
N CYS A 263 7.40 11.65 3.11
CA CYS A 263 8.02 10.40 3.52
C CYS A 263 7.66 9.22 2.60
#